data_952754288e19ae416aa1ff4ebf5f3c80
#
_entry.id   952754288e19ae416aa1ff4ebf5f3c80
#
_cell.length_a   1.000
_cell.length_b   1.000
_cell.length_c   1.000
_cell.angle_alpha   90.00
_cell.angle_beta   90.00
_cell.angle_gamma   90.00
#
_symmetry.space_group_name_H-M   'P 1'
#
loop_
_entity.id
_entity.type
_entity.pdbx_description
1 polymer ?
#
loop_
_entity_poly.entity_id
_entity_poly.type
_entity_poly.pdbx_seq_one_letter_code
_entity_poly.pdbx_strand_id
1 'polypeptide(L)'
;VTSTNATGFTTLAVIADFLGVTLTHHDDGPPGYYTHHRRTISTRRNLSVGMYRSVLAHELGHAAYQDTTTTPGIFTLKQERRADRFALRLLFTDEEFAEAYTWCGPCIPALADELECSQHHIRLYMTLKKDTP
;
A
#
# COMPACT_ATOMS: atom_id res chain seq x y z
N VAL A 1 -7.81 -18.74 -3.53
CA VAL A 1 -6.81 -18.88 -4.57
C VAL A 1 -5.51 -18.26 -4.13
N THR A 2 -4.54 -19.10 -3.87
CA THR A 2 -3.26 -18.67 -3.28
C THR A 2 -2.38 -17.90 -4.26
N SER A 3 -2.60 -18.06 -5.56
CA SER A 3 -1.78 -17.42 -6.58
C SER A 3 -1.86 -15.88 -6.57
N THR A 4 -3.00 -15.32 -6.13
CA THR A 4 -3.19 -13.86 -6.06
C THR A 4 -2.18 -13.22 -5.11
N ASN A 5 -1.96 -13.84 -3.95
CA ASN A 5 -1.05 -13.29 -2.94
C ASN A 5 0.40 -13.30 -3.43
N ALA A 6 0.86 -14.40 -3.98
CA ALA A 6 2.20 -14.49 -4.56
C ALA A 6 2.36 -13.48 -5.70
N THR A 7 1.35 -13.36 -6.55
CA THR A 7 1.33 -12.38 -7.65
C THR A 7 1.41 -10.96 -7.10
N GLY A 8 0.68 -10.67 -6.01
CA GLY A 8 0.69 -9.35 -5.39
C GLY A 8 2.07 -8.94 -4.90
N PHE A 9 2.79 -9.84 -4.24
CA PHE A 9 4.17 -9.57 -3.80
C PHE A 9 5.09 -9.36 -4.97
N THR A 10 5.02 -10.22 -5.99
CA THR A 10 5.82 -10.10 -7.19
C THR A 10 5.56 -8.77 -7.87
N THR A 11 4.30 -8.34 -7.92
CA THR A 11 3.92 -7.08 -8.55
C THR A 11 4.56 -5.88 -7.82
N LEU A 12 4.53 -5.87 -6.50
CA LEU A 12 5.13 -4.76 -5.74
C LEU A 12 6.65 -4.69 -5.95
N ALA A 13 7.32 -5.83 -5.95
CA ALA A 13 8.75 -5.89 -6.20
C ALA A 13 9.09 -5.42 -7.62
N VAL A 14 8.30 -5.80 -8.60
CA VAL A 14 8.47 -5.38 -10.00
C VAL A 14 8.27 -3.86 -10.12
N ILE A 15 7.27 -3.31 -9.45
CA ILE A 15 7.03 -1.86 -9.45
C ILE A 15 8.22 -1.12 -8.83
N ALA A 16 8.75 -1.63 -7.71
CA ALA A 16 9.93 -1.04 -7.07
C ALA A 16 11.12 -1.02 -8.02
N ASP A 17 11.38 -2.13 -8.69
CA ASP A 17 12.43 -2.23 -9.69
C ASP A 17 12.23 -1.23 -10.82
N PHE A 18 11.03 -1.19 -11.36
CA PHE A 18 10.68 -0.27 -12.45
C PHE A 18 10.92 1.19 -12.05
N LEU A 19 10.60 1.54 -10.80
CA LEU A 19 10.77 2.90 -10.30
C LEU A 19 12.21 3.20 -9.86
N GLY A 20 13.10 2.21 -9.93
CA GLY A 20 14.49 2.39 -9.50
C GLY A 20 14.62 2.56 -7.99
N VAL A 21 13.77 1.88 -7.24
CA VAL A 21 13.73 1.99 -5.77
C VAL A 21 14.36 0.76 -5.14
N THR A 22 15.23 1.00 -4.18
CA THR A 22 15.84 -0.06 -3.37
C THR A 22 14.97 -0.30 -2.15
N LEU A 23 14.69 -1.58 -1.85
CA LEU A 23 13.89 -1.97 -0.68
C LEU A 23 14.82 -2.41 0.45
N THR A 24 14.63 -1.85 1.63
CA THR A 24 15.39 -2.17 2.83
C THR A 24 14.45 -2.38 4.01
N HIS A 25 15.02 -2.72 5.17
CA HIS A 25 14.26 -2.96 6.39
C HIS A 25 14.91 -2.24 7.57
N HIS A 26 14.09 -1.99 8.61
CA HIS A 26 14.56 -1.44 9.86
C HIS A 26 13.79 -2.10 11.01
N ASP A 27 14.30 -1.95 12.25
CA ASP A 27 13.69 -2.61 13.40
C ASP A 27 12.72 -1.72 14.15
N ASP A 28 13.07 -0.48 14.39
CA ASP A 28 12.29 0.45 15.21
C ASP A 28 11.84 1.64 14.38
N GLY A 29 10.78 2.32 14.86
CA GLY A 29 10.30 3.52 14.21
C GLY A 29 9.04 3.29 13.38
N PRO A 30 8.77 4.15 12.39
CA PRO A 30 7.54 4.05 11.62
C PRO A 30 7.46 2.76 10.81
N PRO A 31 6.25 2.30 10.45
CA PRO A 31 6.09 1.08 9.65
C PRO A 31 6.84 1.12 8.33
N GLY A 32 6.92 2.28 7.70
CA GLY A 32 7.68 2.44 6.47
C GLY A 32 7.96 3.90 6.18
N TYR A 33 8.97 4.16 5.39
CA TYR A 33 9.26 5.49 4.91
C TYR A 33 10.02 5.43 3.59
N TYR A 34 9.82 6.47 2.79
CA TYR A 34 10.49 6.65 1.52
C TYR A 34 11.47 7.82 1.62
N THR A 35 12.70 7.61 1.15
CA THR A 35 13.72 8.65 1.06
C THR A 35 14.02 8.91 -0.42
N HIS A 36 13.56 10.06 -0.93
CA HIS A 36 13.71 10.38 -2.34
C HIS A 36 15.18 10.55 -2.73
N HIS A 37 15.95 11.19 -1.87
CA HIS A 37 17.38 11.40 -2.06
C HIS A 37 18.13 10.10 -2.40
N ARG A 38 17.76 9.01 -1.73
CA ARG A 38 18.40 7.70 -1.92
C ARG A 38 17.58 6.75 -2.78
N ARG A 39 16.41 7.16 -3.21
CA ARG A 39 15.48 6.27 -3.91
C ARG A 39 15.31 4.94 -3.17
N THR A 40 15.06 5.04 -1.87
CA THR A 40 15.00 3.88 -0.99
C THR A 40 13.72 3.89 -0.18
N ILE A 41 13.08 2.72 -0.07
CA ILE A 41 11.98 2.48 0.84
C ILE A 41 12.46 1.51 1.91
N SER A 42 12.23 1.88 3.18
CA SER A 42 12.51 0.98 4.29
C SER A 42 11.20 0.61 4.97
N THR A 43 11.01 -0.68 5.23
CA THR A 43 9.84 -1.19 5.94
C THR A 43 10.29 -1.83 7.24
N ARG A 44 9.47 -1.67 8.30
CA ARG A 44 9.79 -2.25 9.60
C ARG A 44 9.63 -3.77 9.53
N ARG A 45 10.54 -4.49 10.17
CA ARG A 45 10.47 -5.94 10.25
C ARG A 45 9.27 -6.38 11.11
N ASN A 46 8.80 -7.59 10.88
CA ASN A 46 7.74 -8.22 11.66
C ASN A 46 6.34 -7.61 11.49
N LEU A 47 6.11 -6.88 10.41
CA LEU A 47 4.75 -6.49 10.03
C LEU A 47 4.01 -7.72 9.53
N SER A 48 2.68 -7.75 9.75
CA SER A 48 1.86 -8.77 9.11
C SER A 48 1.94 -8.62 7.59
N VAL A 49 1.59 -9.69 6.87
CA VAL A 49 1.60 -9.66 5.40
C VAL A 49 0.76 -8.51 4.85
N GLY A 50 -0.44 -8.33 5.38
CA GLY A 50 -1.33 -7.26 4.93
C GLY A 50 -0.75 -5.88 5.21
N MET A 51 -0.20 -5.67 6.40
CA MET A 51 0.43 -4.39 6.73
C MET A 51 1.67 -4.13 5.89
N TYR A 52 2.51 -5.14 5.68
CA TYR A 52 3.68 -5.02 4.83
C TYR A 52 3.30 -4.57 3.42
N ARG A 53 2.33 -5.26 2.82
CA ARG A 53 1.87 -4.91 1.47
C ARG A 53 1.32 -3.48 1.40
N SER A 54 0.49 -3.11 2.37
CA SER A 54 -0.10 -1.77 2.41
C SER A 54 0.94 -0.68 2.61
N VAL A 55 1.88 -0.90 3.53
CA VAL A 55 2.96 0.07 3.79
C VAL A 55 3.83 0.21 2.54
N LEU A 56 4.27 -0.89 1.96
CA LEU A 56 5.12 -0.85 0.76
C LEU A 56 4.41 -0.17 -0.41
N ALA A 57 3.15 -0.51 -0.65
CA ALA A 57 2.38 0.10 -1.74
C ALA A 57 2.22 1.61 -1.55
N HIS A 58 1.99 2.06 -0.33
CA HIS A 58 1.90 3.50 0.00
C HIS A 58 3.22 4.21 -0.27
N GLU A 59 4.34 3.63 0.20
CA GLU A 59 5.65 4.24 -0.02
C GLU A 59 6.04 4.24 -1.50
N LEU A 60 5.64 3.21 -2.25
CA LEU A 60 5.81 3.21 -3.70
C LEU A 60 5.04 4.35 -4.36
N GLY A 61 3.92 4.75 -3.79
CA GLY A 61 3.19 5.93 -4.24
C GLY A 61 4.02 7.20 -4.12
N HIS A 62 4.67 7.40 -2.97
CA HIS A 62 5.58 8.54 -2.80
C HIS A 62 6.74 8.48 -3.81
N ALA A 63 7.27 7.29 -4.05
CA ALA A 63 8.36 7.12 -5.02
C ALA A 63 7.90 7.41 -6.45
N ALA A 64 6.72 6.95 -6.82
CA ALA A 64 6.18 7.16 -8.17
C ALA A 64 5.98 8.64 -8.47
N TYR A 65 5.52 9.40 -7.49
CA TYR A 65 5.32 10.85 -7.62
C TYR A 65 6.57 11.66 -7.28
N GLN A 66 7.67 10.98 -6.93
CA GLN A 66 8.93 11.63 -6.56
C GLN A 66 8.75 12.66 -5.44
N ASP A 67 7.95 12.29 -4.45
CA ASP A 67 7.61 13.18 -3.35
C ASP A 67 8.82 13.51 -2.50
N THR A 68 8.98 14.79 -2.17
CA THR A 68 9.99 15.27 -1.26
C THR A 68 9.33 15.97 -0.07
N THR A 69 10.07 16.09 1.02
CA THR A 69 9.58 16.73 2.23
C THR A 69 10.31 18.06 2.46
N THR A 70 9.57 19.09 2.92
CA THR A 70 10.18 20.33 3.38
C THR A 70 10.62 20.20 4.83
N THR A 71 9.87 19.42 5.62
CA THR A 71 10.24 19.05 6.98
C THR A 71 10.62 17.55 6.95
N PRO A 72 11.81 17.16 7.39
CA PRO A 72 12.24 15.76 7.31
C PRO A 72 11.22 14.78 7.86
N GLY A 73 10.87 13.79 7.05
CA GLY A 73 9.93 12.74 7.42
C GLY A 73 8.46 13.11 7.34
N ILE A 74 8.12 14.33 6.93
CA ILE A 74 6.72 14.79 6.91
C ILE A 74 6.31 15.14 5.48
N PHE A 75 5.38 14.35 4.93
CA PHE A 75 4.75 14.65 3.64
C PHE A 75 3.50 15.50 3.85
N THR A 76 3.12 16.26 2.85
CA THR A 76 1.88 17.04 2.90
C THR A 76 0.68 16.10 2.84
N LEU A 77 -0.48 16.59 3.29
CA LEU A 77 -1.72 15.82 3.21
C LEU A 77 -2.05 15.41 1.77
N LYS A 78 -1.79 16.31 0.82
CA LYS A 78 -1.98 16.03 -0.60
C LYS A 78 -1.10 14.86 -1.07
N GLN A 79 0.17 14.88 -0.67
CA GLN A 79 1.11 13.80 -1.00
C GLN A 79 0.66 12.47 -0.39
N GLU A 80 0.25 12.49 0.87
CA GLU A 80 -0.22 11.30 1.57
C GLU A 80 -1.47 10.70 0.91
N ARG A 81 -2.45 11.54 0.59
CA ARG A 81 -3.67 11.08 -0.08
C ARG A 81 -3.39 10.49 -1.45
N ARG A 82 -2.47 11.11 -2.19
CA ARG A 82 -2.09 10.64 -3.52
C ARG A 82 -1.37 9.29 -3.44
N ALA A 83 -0.50 9.13 -2.45
CA ALA A 83 0.20 7.88 -2.21
C ALA A 83 -0.80 6.76 -1.85
N ASP A 84 -1.80 7.06 -1.02
CA ASP A 84 -2.82 6.08 -0.66
C ASP A 84 -3.65 5.64 -1.86
N ARG A 85 -4.04 6.57 -2.74
CA ARG A 85 -4.79 6.20 -3.95
C ARG A 85 -3.95 5.35 -4.89
N PHE A 86 -2.67 5.66 -5.00
CA PHE A 86 -1.75 4.85 -5.78
C PHE A 86 -1.65 3.44 -5.20
N ALA A 87 -1.55 3.34 -3.87
CA ALA A 87 -1.49 2.06 -3.18
C ALA A 87 -2.71 1.18 -3.48
N LEU A 88 -3.90 1.76 -3.48
CA LEU A 88 -5.13 1.01 -3.75
C LEU A 88 -5.08 0.32 -5.12
N ARG A 89 -4.52 0.98 -6.12
CA ARG A 89 -4.40 0.40 -7.46
C ARG A 89 -3.41 -0.77 -7.51
N LEU A 90 -2.46 -0.81 -6.58
CA LEU A 90 -1.49 -1.90 -6.50
C LEU A 90 -1.98 -3.07 -5.66
N LEU A 91 -2.84 -2.80 -4.67
CA LEU A 91 -3.19 -3.80 -3.67
C LEU A 91 -4.25 -4.78 -4.14
N PHE A 92 -5.23 -4.32 -4.89
CA PHE A 92 -6.28 -5.19 -5.42
C PHE A 92 -7.06 -4.50 -6.53
N THR A 93 -7.72 -5.30 -7.35
CA THR A 93 -8.61 -4.79 -8.41
C THR A 93 -10.04 -4.66 -7.89
N ASP A 94 -10.88 -3.93 -8.62
CA ASP A 94 -12.30 -3.83 -8.29
C ASP A 94 -12.96 -5.22 -8.30
N GLU A 95 -12.56 -6.08 -9.23
CA GLU A 95 -13.07 -7.44 -9.34
C GLU A 95 -12.68 -8.28 -8.12
N GLU A 96 -11.43 -8.17 -7.68
CA GLU A 96 -10.97 -8.87 -6.48
C GLU A 96 -11.71 -8.41 -5.24
N PHE A 97 -11.97 -7.11 -5.12
CA PHE A 97 -12.76 -6.59 -4.00
C PHE A 97 -14.18 -7.13 -4.03
N ALA A 98 -14.83 -7.13 -5.21
CA ALA A 98 -16.19 -7.63 -5.35
C ALA A 98 -16.28 -9.10 -4.96
N GLU A 99 -15.31 -9.90 -5.36
CA GLU A 99 -15.25 -11.32 -4.99
C GLU A 99 -15.08 -11.48 -3.49
N ALA A 100 -14.14 -10.74 -2.89
CA ALA A 100 -13.93 -10.79 -1.44
C ALA A 100 -15.21 -10.37 -0.68
N TYR A 101 -15.90 -9.36 -1.17
CA TYR A 101 -17.14 -8.88 -0.55
C TYR A 101 -18.23 -9.95 -0.57
N THR A 102 -18.26 -10.79 -1.59
CA THR A 102 -19.21 -11.91 -1.68
C THR A 102 -19.07 -12.84 -0.47
N TRP A 103 -17.84 -13.09 -0.04
CA TRP A 103 -17.56 -14.00 1.07
C TRP A 103 -17.55 -13.31 2.43
N CYS A 104 -17.04 -12.11 2.50
CA CYS A 104 -16.81 -11.39 3.74
C CYS A 104 -17.93 -10.43 4.11
N GLY A 105 -18.76 -10.02 3.13
CA GLY A 105 -19.71 -8.95 3.35
C GLY A 105 -19.00 -7.63 3.66
N PRO A 106 -19.65 -6.72 4.40
CA PRO A 106 -19.08 -5.40 4.71
C PRO A 106 -18.10 -5.39 5.88
N CYS A 107 -17.66 -6.56 6.32
CA CYS A 107 -16.76 -6.69 7.48
C CYS A 107 -15.35 -6.24 7.11
N ILE A 108 -14.92 -5.07 7.58
CA ILE A 108 -13.63 -4.49 7.23
C ILE A 108 -12.45 -5.39 7.63
N PRO A 109 -12.37 -5.92 8.86
CA PRO A 109 -11.27 -6.83 9.20
C PRO A 109 -11.21 -8.07 8.31
N ALA A 110 -12.36 -8.65 7.95
CA ALA A 110 -12.39 -9.84 7.10
C ALA A 110 -11.94 -9.51 5.67
N LEU A 111 -12.38 -8.37 5.14
CA LEU A 111 -11.95 -7.90 3.83
C LEU A 111 -10.44 -7.63 3.79
N ALA A 112 -9.92 -7.02 4.84
CA ALA A 112 -8.49 -6.74 4.94
C ALA A 112 -7.67 -8.04 4.96
N ASP A 113 -8.11 -9.04 5.70
CA ASP A 113 -7.45 -10.34 5.74
C ASP A 113 -7.51 -11.03 4.37
N GLU A 114 -8.69 -11.04 3.75
CA GLU A 114 -8.87 -11.72 2.46
C GLU A 114 -8.04 -11.09 1.35
N LEU A 115 -7.98 -9.75 1.33
CA LEU A 115 -7.25 -9.01 0.30
C LEU A 115 -5.79 -8.73 0.68
N GLU A 116 -5.38 -9.15 1.86
CA GLU A 116 -4.03 -8.96 2.39
C GLU A 116 -3.56 -7.52 2.31
N CYS A 117 -4.33 -6.65 2.94
CA CYS A 117 -4.00 -5.24 3.06
C CYS A 117 -4.48 -4.70 4.41
N SER A 118 -4.18 -3.44 4.69
CA SER A 118 -4.58 -2.81 5.94
C SER A 118 -6.08 -2.47 5.94
N GLN A 119 -6.66 -2.40 7.13
CA GLN A 119 -8.03 -1.94 7.28
C GLN A 119 -8.19 -0.49 6.82
N HIS A 120 -7.15 0.33 7.01
CA HIS A 120 -7.14 1.71 6.51
C HIS A 120 -7.41 1.75 5.00
N HIS A 121 -6.74 0.92 4.23
CA HIS A 121 -6.91 0.89 2.78
C HIS A 121 -8.29 0.36 2.38
N ILE A 122 -8.84 -0.59 3.13
CA ILE A 122 -10.22 -1.05 2.88
C ILE A 122 -11.21 0.09 3.12
N ARG A 123 -11.08 0.81 4.25
CA ARG A 123 -11.96 1.94 4.54
C ARG A 123 -11.88 3.02 3.48
N LEU A 124 -10.67 3.34 3.06
CA LEU A 124 -10.45 4.35 2.03
C LEU A 124 -11.10 3.93 0.71
N TYR A 125 -10.90 2.68 0.30
CA TYR A 125 -11.50 2.16 -0.93
C TYR A 125 -13.01 2.27 -0.89
N MET A 126 -13.63 1.83 0.20
CA MET A 126 -15.09 1.87 0.34
C MET A 126 -15.60 3.31 0.32
N THR A 127 -14.89 4.24 0.95
CA THR A 127 -15.24 5.67 0.92
C THR A 127 -15.20 6.23 -0.49
N LEU A 128 -14.12 5.93 -1.22
CA LEU A 128 -13.97 6.42 -2.60
C LEU A 128 -15.04 5.85 -3.53
N LYS A 129 -15.39 4.59 -3.36
CA LYS A 129 -16.44 3.96 -4.16
C LYS A 129 -17.83 4.54 -3.85
N LYS A 130 -18.09 4.84 -2.59
CA LYS A 130 -19.36 5.46 -2.17
C LYS A 130 -19.53 6.84 -2.80
N ASP A 131 -18.45 7.59 -3.00
CA ASP A 131 -18.49 8.93 -3.59
C ASP A 131 -18.51 8.90 -5.13
N THR A 132 -18.39 7.72 -5.74
CA THR A 132 -18.45 7.58 -7.19
C THR A 132 -19.89 7.36 -7.62
N PRO A 133 -20.41 8.16 -8.58
CA PRO A 133 -21.79 8.01 -9.09
C PRO A 133 -22.02 6.66 -9.75
#